data_d5570800d68bbc75d2661943d67c2b87
#
_entry.id   d5570800d68bbc75d2661943d67c2b87
#
_cell.length_a   1.000
_cell.length_b   1.000
_cell.length_c   1.000
_cell.angle_alpha   90.00
_cell.angle_beta   90.00
_cell.angle_gamma   90.00
#
_symmetry.space_group_name_H-M   'P 1'
#
loop_
_entity.id
_entity.type
_entity.pdbx_description
1 polymer ?
#
loop_
_entity_poly.entity_id
_entity_poly.type
_entity_poly.pdbx_seq_one_letter_code
_entity_poly.pdbx_strand_id
1 'polypeptide(L)'
;FRSDAFTPFIKDIAAAKQQALLKAEDLDHSSLGLKVRSLLLDDKQGAVALITLSGVRDPARLQAALPALQEKGLRAIDLKDDTGHLISTYRDEALHLSAFGMVLITLLLLVSLRSWRLTLRVLYPVISAVILSIAVTVIVLGEKLTLFHLVSMLLVIGIGLNYSIFFNRDETSADDTQRNHLSLITCGLTTFLSFGTLTLSSLPVLHAIGQTVTIG
;
A
#
# COMPACT_ATOMS: atom_id res chain seq x y z
N PHE A 1 -15.08 -18.81 46.05
CA PHE A 1 -13.62 -18.53 45.94
C PHE A 1 -12.99 -18.90 47.27
N ARG A 2 -11.97 -19.78 47.29
CA ARG A 2 -11.19 -20.10 48.49
C ARG A 2 -10.32 -18.91 48.83
N SER A 3 -10.41 -18.41 50.06
CA SER A 3 -9.67 -17.23 50.51
C SER A 3 -8.13 -17.39 50.47
N ASP A 4 -7.67 -18.63 50.46
CA ASP A 4 -6.25 -18.99 50.48
C ASP A 4 -5.63 -19.16 49.07
N ALA A 5 -6.45 -19.14 48.01
CA ALA A 5 -5.96 -19.35 46.63
C ALA A 5 -4.95 -18.28 46.17
N PHE A 6 -4.99 -17.08 46.76
CA PHE A 6 -4.08 -15.98 46.43
C PHE A 6 -2.88 -15.86 47.38
N THR A 7 -2.78 -16.69 48.42
CA THR A 7 -1.70 -16.61 49.41
C THR A 7 -0.31 -16.84 48.79
N PRO A 8 -0.09 -17.79 47.86
CA PRO A 8 1.19 -17.92 47.16
C PRO A 8 1.56 -16.68 46.35
N PHE A 9 0.61 -16.13 45.60
CA PHE A 9 0.81 -14.94 44.81
C PHE A 9 1.18 -13.69 45.62
N ILE A 10 0.54 -13.50 46.79
CA ILE A 10 0.86 -12.41 47.73
C ILE A 10 2.26 -12.57 48.30
N LYS A 11 2.69 -13.80 48.61
CA LYS A 11 4.05 -14.12 49.06
C LYS A 11 5.08 -13.82 47.99
N ASP A 12 4.81 -14.19 46.71
CA ASP A 12 5.70 -13.94 45.59
C ASP A 12 5.85 -12.44 45.31
N ILE A 13 4.76 -11.65 45.42
CA ILE A 13 4.82 -10.18 45.33
C ILE A 13 5.64 -9.59 46.47
N ALA A 14 5.48 -10.08 47.69
CA ALA A 14 6.22 -9.58 48.84
C ALA A 14 7.73 -9.89 48.69
N ALA A 15 8.09 -11.06 48.19
CA ALA A 15 9.48 -11.44 47.87
C ALA A 15 10.04 -10.59 46.69
N ALA A 16 9.26 -10.36 45.66
CA ALA A 16 9.65 -9.54 44.50
C ALA A 16 9.92 -8.08 44.87
N LYS A 17 9.18 -7.52 45.85
CA LYS A 17 9.42 -6.16 46.37
C LYS A 17 10.78 -5.98 47.07
N GLN A 18 11.39 -7.05 47.51
CA GLN A 18 12.73 -7.03 48.16
C GLN A 18 13.88 -7.28 47.19
N GLN A 19 13.58 -7.63 45.94
CA GLN A 19 14.57 -7.79 44.89
C GLN A 19 15.06 -6.45 44.36
N ALA A 20 16.27 -6.41 43.84
CA ALA A 20 16.83 -5.24 43.18
C ALA A 20 15.96 -4.85 41.97
N LEU A 21 15.86 -3.55 41.68
CA LEU A 21 15.12 -3.07 40.50
C LEU A 21 15.70 -3.70 39.24
N LEU A 22 14.82 -4.22 38.41
CA LEU A 22 15.19 -4.82 37.12
C LEU A 22 15.89 -3.76 36.25
N LYS A 23 17.09 -4.08 35.80
CA LYS A 23 17.82 -3.26 34.83
C LYS A 23 17.53 -3.73 33.41
N ALA A 24 17.76 -2.87 32.42
CA ALA A 24 17.55 -3.21 31.01
C ALA A 24 18.44 -4.40 30.57
N GLU A 25 19.63 -4.53 31.17
CA GLU A 25 20.58 -5.62 30.93
C GLU A 25 20.03 -6.99 31.37
N ASP A 26 19.25 -7.03 32.47
CA ASP A 26 18.65 -8.28 32.98
C ASP A 26 17.59 -8.87 32.03
N LEU A 27 17.07 -8.04 31.11
CA LEU A 27 16.07 -8.43 30.12
C LEU A 27 16.66 -8.98 28.80
N ASP A 28 17.98 -8.88 28.62
CA ASP A 28 18.68 -9.20 27.37
C ASP A 28 18.44 -10.62 26.85
N HIS A 29 18.20 -11.57 27.74
CA HIS A 29 17.96 -12.98 27.42
C HIS A 29 16.45 -13.33 27.39
N SER A 30 15.58 -12.35 27.53
CA SER A 30 14.12 -12.55 27.50
C SER A 30 13.47 -12.04 26.20
N SER A 31 12.27 -12.53 25.88
CA SER A 31 11.47 -11.99 24.77
C SER A 31 11.12 -10.50 24.94
N LEU A 32 11.14 -10.00 26.17
CA LEU A 32 10.98 -8.58 26.50
C LEU A 32 12.22 -7.76 26.17
N GLY A 33 13.43 -8.35 26.24
CA GLY A 33 14.69 -7.68 25.91
C GLY A 33 14.73 -7.18 24.47
N LEU A 34 14.25 -7.98 23.51
CA LEU A 34 14.14 -7.55 22.11
C LEU A 34 13.25 -6.31 21.96
N LYS A 35 12.15 -6.27 22.71
CA LYS A 35 11.21 -5.15 22.70
C LYS A 35 11.78 -3.90 23.36
N VAL A 36 12.49 -4.06 24.46
CA VAL A 36 13.18 -2.95 25.16
C VAL A 36 14.30 -2.40 24.30
N ARG A 37 15.13 -3.25 23.68
CA ARG A 37 16.19 -2.82 22.76
C ARG A 37 15.67 -2.11 21.52
N SER A 38 14.49 -2.49 21.00
CA SER A 38 13.89 -1.78 19.87
C SER A 38 13.38 -0.38 20.23
N LEU A 39 13.16 -0.12 21.53
CA LEU A 39 12.68 1.17 22.02
C LEU A 39 13.80 2.02 22.66
N LEU A 40 14.93 1.42 23.00
CA LEU A 40 16.12 2.08 23.53
C LEU A 40 17.22 2.03 22.47
N LEU A 41 17.49 3.16 21.86
CA LEU A 41 18.60 3.32 20.92
C LEU A 41 19.77 3.93 21.69
N ASP A 42 20.81 3.14 21.88
CA ASP A 42 22.07 3.59 22.50
C ASP A 42 23.00 4.05 21.38
N ASP A 43 23.29 5.35 21.32
CA ASP A 43 24.25 5.92 20.39
C ASP A 43 25.44 6.49 21.20
N LYS A 44 26.60 6.58 20.55
CA LYS A 44 27.83 7.14 21.14
C LYS A 44 27.67 8.56 21.70
N GLN A 45 26.55 9.24 21.37
CA GLN A 45 26.22 10.60 21.82
C GLN A 45 25.15 10.61 22.94
N GLY A 46 24.58 9.48 23.33
CA GLY A 46 23.58 9.37 24.39
C GLY A 46 22.52 8.32 24.10
N ALA A 47 21.75 7.95 25.13
CA ALA A 47 20.64 7.02 24.99
C ALA A 47 19.37 7.75 24.56
N VAL A 48 18.72 7.27 23.49
CA VAL A 48 17.43 7.77 23.01
C VAL A 48 16.36 6.73 23.29
N ALA A 49 15.32 7.10 24.02
CA ALA A 49 14.17 6.23 24.27
C ALA A 49 13.00 6.63 23.36
N LEU A 50 12.46 5.65 22.63
CA LEU A 50 11.25 5.81 21.82
C LEU A 50 10.04 5.50 22.68
N ILE A 51 9.17 6.50 22.90
CA ILE A 51 7.94 6.34 23.66
C ILE A 51 6.76 6.44 22.69
N THR A 52 6.04 5.33 22.50
CA THR A 52 4.84 5.31 21.66
C THR A 52 3.63 5.77 22.46
N LEU A 53 2.98 6.82 21.99
CA LEU A 53 1.71 7.32 22.54
C LEU A 53 0.55 6.71 21.74
N SER A 54 -0.37 6.06 22.45
CA SER A 54 -1.62 5.54 21.87
C SER A 54 -2.82 6.13 22.61
N GLY A 55 -3.95 6.30 21.90
CA GLY A 55 -5.19 6.78 22.51
C GLY A 55 -5.21 8.28 22.84
N VAL A 56 -4.45 9.08 22.12
CA VAL A 56 -4.46 10.54 22.27
C VAL A 56 -5.85 11.07 21.92
N ARG A 57 -6.59 11.57 22.92
CA ARG A 57 -7.96 12.09 22.73
C ARG A 57 -7.99 13.49 22.12
N ASP A 58 -6.97 14.28 22.36
CA ASP A 58 -6.87 15.67 21.90
C ASP A 58 -5.47 15.94 21.32
N PRO A 59 -5.29 15.73 20.02
CA PRO A 59 -4.01 15.99 19.34
C PRO A 59 -3.59 17.47 19.42
N ALA A 60 -4.54 18.41 19.43
CA ALA A 60 -4.24 19.83 19.46
C ALA A 60 -3.60 20.25 20.79
N ARG A 61 -4.06 19.70 21.92
CA ARG A 61 -3.44 19.91 23.23
C ARG A 61 -2.05 19.32 23.31
N LEU A 62 -1.84 18.16 22.70
CA LEU A 62 -0.50 17.55 22.61
C LEU A 62 0.45 18.46 21.84
N GLN A 63 0.05 18.91 20.64
CA GLN A 63 0.84 19.83 19.83
C GLN A 63 1.16 21.14 20.56
N ALA A 64 0.22 21.71 21.29
CA ALA A 64 0.45 22.92 22.09
C ALA A 64 1.46 22.72 23.24
N ALA A 65 1.58 21.50 23.77
CA ALA A 65 2.53 21.16 24.84
C ALA A 65 3.93 20.81 24.32
N LEU A 66 4.09 20.49 23.03
CA LEU A 66 5.35 20.06 22.43
C LEU A 66 6.52 21.05 22.59
N PRO A 67 6.35 22.39 22.41
CA PRO A 67 7.45 23.32 22.57
C PRO A 67 8.09 23.26 23.97
N ALA A 68 7.26 23.18 25.02
CA ALA A 68 7.73 23.07 26.41
C ALA A 68 8.41 21.71 26.70
N LEU A 69 8.09 20.66 25.93
CA LEU A 69 8.69 19.35 26.05
C LEU A 69 10.00 19.26 25.26
N GLN A 70 10.14 19.98 24.16
CA GLN A 70 11.37 20.06 23.37
C GLN A 70 12.52 20.68 24.17
N GLU A 71 12.25 21.68 25.00
CA GLU A 71 13.25 22.26 25.92
C GLU A 71 13.81 21.23 26.92
N LYS A 72 13.06 20.15 27.18
CA LYS A 72 13.47 19.03 28.05
C LYS A 72 14.11 17.87 27.28
N GLY A 73 14.46 18.05 26.01
CA GLY A 73 15.08 17.01 25.18
C GLY A 73 14.10 15.98 24.59
N LEU A 74 12.78 16.20 24.70
CA LEU A 74 11.75 15.35 24.08
C LEU A 74 11.47 15.80 22.66
N ARG A 75 11.57 14.88 21.69
CA ARG A 75 11.12 15.10 20.30
C ARG A 75 9.85 14.31 20.06
N ALA A 76 8.77 14.98 19.73
CA ALA A 76 7.57 14.30 19.26
C ALA A 76 7.62 14.17 17.75
N ILE A 77 7.36 12.95 17.28
CA ILE A 77 7.24 12.61 15.85
C ILE A 77 5.80 12.12 15.68
N ASP A 78 5.01 12.82 14.89
CA ASP A 78 3.69 12.34 14.49
C ASP A 78 3.84 11.40 13.29
N LEU A 79 3.98 10.12 13.59
CA LEU A 79 4.17 9.09 12.54
C LEU A 79 3.00 9.07 11.55
N LYS A 80 1.79 9.43 11.97
CA LYS A 80 0.60 9.42 11.13
C LYS A 80 0.63 10.59 10.14
N ASP A 81 1.01 11.76 10.61
CA ASP A 81 1.06 12.98 9.81
C ASP A 81 2.25 12.92 8.83
N ASP A 82 3.42 12.55 9.31
CA ASP A 82 4.62 12.38 8.49
C ASP A 82 4.43 11.28 7.42
N THR A 83 3.86 10.13 7.80
CA THR A 83 3.56 9.04 6.84
C THR A 83 2.47 9.48 5.85
N GLY A 84 1.44 10.20 6.31
CA GLY A 84 0.40 10.76 5.45
C GLY A 84 0.97 11.73 4.42
N HIS A 85 1.89 12.59 4.85
CA HIS A 85 2.56 13.55 3.97
C HIS A 85 3.46 12.88 2.93
N LEU A 86 4.21 11.86 3.31
CA LEU A 86 5.01 11.05 2.40
C LEU A 86 4.14 10.33 1.36
N ILE A 87 3.04 9.68 1.81
CA ILE A 87 2.11 8.98 0.92
C ILE A 87 1.46 9.96 -0.06
N SER A 88 1.08 11.18 0.38
CA SER A 88 0.50 12.18 -0.52
C SER A 88 1.51 12.67 -1.55
N THR A 89 2.76 12.90 -1.15
CA THR A 89 3.84 13.32 -2.07
C THR A 89 4.11 12.25 -3.12
N TYR A 90 4.25 10.99 -2.72
CA TYR A 90 4.45 9.87 -3.66
C TYR A 90 3.25 9.67 -4.58
N ARG A 91 2.04 9.87 -4.09
CA ARG A 91 0.82 9.80 -4.92
C ARG A 91 0.84 10.87 -6.00
N ASP A 92 1.14 12.11 -5.63
CA ASP A 92 1.13 13.24 -6.56
C ASP A 92 2.25 13.09 -7.60
N GLU A 93 3.43 12.64 -7.20
CA GLU A 93 4.52 12.32 -8.12
C GLU A 93 4.14 11.16 -9.07
N ALA A 94 3.52 10.09 -8.56
CA ALA A 94 3.05 8.97 -9.36
C ALA A 94 1.98 9.41 -10.37
N LEU A 95 1.08 10.32 -10.00
CA LEU A 95 0.08 10.89 -10.91
C LEU A 95 0.73 11.71 -12.03
N HIS A 96 1.71 12.55 -11.71
CA HIS A 96 2.43 13.34 -12.72
C HIS A 96 3.22 12.45 -13.68
N LEU A 97 3.95 11.45 -13.17
CA LEU A 97 4.68 10.50 -14.00
C LEU A 97 3.74 9.65 -14.87
N SER A 98 2.60 9.26 -14.32
CA SER A 98 1.56 8.51 -15.07
C SER A 98 0.96 9.33 -16.20
N ALA A 99 0.65 10.62 -15.93
CA ALA A 99 0.15 11.54 -16.95
C ALA A 99 1.19 11.77 -18.04
N PHE A 100 2.45 11.99 -17.68
CA PHE A 100 3.55 12.13 -18.63
C PHE A 100 3.72 10.87 -19.49
N GLY A 101 3.70 9.68 -18.86
CA GLY A 101 3.76 8.39 -19.55
C GLY A 101 2.61 8.20 -20.54
N MET A 102 1.37 8.59 -20.15
CA MET A 102 0.20 8.51 -21.03
C MET A 102 0.35 9.43 -22.26
N VAL A 103 0.85 10.65 -22.07
CA VAL A 103 1.15 11.56 -23.20
C VAL A 103 2.19 10.95 -24.13
N LEU A 104 3.26 10.40 -23.58
CA LEU A 104 4.34 9.77 -24.35
C LEU A 104 3.83 8.57 -25.16
N ILE A 105 3.04 7.70 -24.53
CA ILE A 105 2.40 6.54 -25.19
C ILE A 105 1.45 7.01 -26.31
N THR A 106 0.64 8.02 -26.05
CA THR A 106 -0.28 8.58 -27.06
C THR A 106 0.49 9.12 -28.26
N LEU A 107 1.59 9.82 -28.02
CA LEU A 107 2.46 10.38 -29.05
C LEU A 107 3.11 9.27 -29.89
N LEU A 108 3.63 8.23 -29.21
CA LEU A 108 4.21 7.07 -29.87
C LEU A 108 3.20 6.32 -30.72
N LEU A 109 1.98 6.12 -30.24
CA LEU A 109 0.88 5.51 -31.01
C LEU A 109 0.50 6.37 -32.21
N LEU A 110 0.45 7.68 -32.07
CA LEU A 110 0.15 8.62 -33.16
C LEU A 110 1.19 8.54 -34.27
N VAL A 111 2.46 8.49 -33.91
CA VAL A 111 3.57 8.36 -34.87
C VAL A 111 3.56 6.97 -35.53
N SER A 112 3.33 5.91 -34.74
CA SER A 112 3.33 4.54 -35.22
C SER A 112 2.15 4.22 -36.15
N LEU A 113 0.95 4.60 -35.73
CA LEU A 113 -0.29 4.31 -36.47
C LEU A 113 -0.59 5.34 -37.56
N ARG A 114 0.10 6.48 -37.55
CA ARG A 114 -0.07 7.60 -38.51
C ARG A 114 -1.52 8.03 -38.74
N SER A 115 -2.44 7.71 -37.83
CA SER A 115 -3.86 7.98 -37.93
C SER A 115 -4.44 8.31 -36.56
N TRP A 116 -4.96 9.54 -36.40
CA TRP A 116 -5.64 9.98 -35.19
C TRP A 116 -6.84 9.09 -34.82
N ARG A 117 -7.61 8.69 -35.85
CA ARG A 117 -8.79 7.83 -35.63
C ARG A 117 -8.42 6.45 -35.10
N LEU A 118 -7.33 5.88 -35.61
CA LEU A 118 -6.86 4.56 -35.15
C LEU A 118 -6.29 4.64 -33.73
N THR A 119 -5.54 5.70 -33.45
CA THR A 119 -5.03 5.96 -32.08
C THR A 119 -6.16 6.08 -31.07
N LEU A 120 -7.22 6.83 -31.39
CA LEU A 120 -8.39 6.92 -30.52
C LEU A 120 -9.10 5.58 -30.36
N ARG A 121 -9.23 4.78 -31.42
CA ARG A 121 -9.83 3.45 -31.35
C ARG A 121 -9.05 2.51 -30.43
N VAL A 122 -7.72 2.63 -30.41
CA VAL A 122 -6.85 1.85 -29.50
C VAL A 122 -6.93 2.35 -28.07
N LEU A 123 -6.98 3.66 -27.85
CA LEU A 123 -6.98 4.25 -26.49
C LEU A 123 -8.34 4.17 -25.80
N TYR A 124 -9.44 4.24 -26.56
CA TYR A 124 -10.80 4.27 -26.01
C TYR A 124 -11.09 3.09 -25.04
N PRO A 125 -10.88 1.82 -25.42
CA PRO A 125 -11.13 0.71 -24.49
C PRO A 125 -10.24 0.74 -23.24
N VAL A 126 -9.00 1.19 -23.38
CA VAL A 126 -8.05 1.29 -22.24
C VAL A 126 -8.51 2.35 -21.25
N ILE A 127 -8.90 3.53 -21.73
CA ILE A 127 -9.43 4.61 -20.90
C ILE A 127 -10.74 4.16 -20.23
N SER A 128 -11.61 3.47 -20.98
CA SER A 128 -12.86 2.93 -20.44
C SER A 128 -12.62 1.91 -19.34
N ALA A 129 -11.63 1.02 -19.47
CA ALA A 129 -11.25 0.05 -18.48
C ALA A 129 -10.77 0.71 -17.18
N VAL A 130 -9.93 1.73 -17.29
CA VAL A 130 -9.44 2.50 -16.12
C VAL A 130 -10.60 3.21 -15.41
N ILE A 131 -11.48 3.88 -16.14
CA ILE A 131 -12.64 4.57 -15.56
C ILE A 131 -13.57 3.55 -14.88
N LEU A 132 -13.84 2.42 -15.53
CA LEU A 132 -14.66 1.36 -14.96
C LEU A 132 -14.05 0.79 -13.69
N SER A 133 -12.74 0.52 -13.69
CA SER A 133 -12.02 0.02 -12.52
C SER A 133 -12.13 0.99 -11.34
N ILE A 134 -11.94 2.30 -11.57
CA ILE A 134 -12.13 3.32 -10.54
C ILE A 134 -13.58 3.34 -10.04
N ALA A 135 -14.54 3.37 -10.96
CA ALA A 135 -15.95 3.44 -10.61
C ALA A 135 -16.41 2.23 -9.78
N VAL A 136 -16.02 1.03 -10.18
CA VAL A 136 -16.36 -0.20 -9.42
C VAL A 136 -15.70 -0.19 -8.04
N THR A 137 -14.41 0.15 -7.96
CA THR A 137 -13.69 0.19 -6.67
C THR A 137 -14.32 1.21 -5.71
N VAL A 138 -14.64 2.41 -6.17
CA VAL A 138 -15.15 3.47 -5.29
C VAL A 138 -16.64 3.34 -5.03
N ILE A 139 -17.46 3.08 -6.07
CA ILE A 139 -18.92 3.14 -5.97
C ILE A 139 -19.51 1.81 -5.52
N VAL A 140 -19.03 0.69 -6.10
CA VAL A 140 -19.62 -0.63 -5.83
C VAL A 140 -19.03 -1.25 -4.58
N LEU A 141 -17.70 -1.20 -4.43
CA LEU A 141 -16.98 -1.81 -3.32
C LEU A 141 -16.82 -0.87 -2.12
N GLY A 142 -17.02 0.44 -2.31
CA GLY A 142 -16.92 1.45 -1.25
C GLY A 142 -15.49 1.63 -0.72
N GLU A 143 -14.48 1.18 -1.47
CA GLU A 143 -13.10 1.23 -1.06
C GLU A 143 -12.44 2.58 -1.41
N LYS A 144 -11.50 2.99 -0.56
CA LYS A 144 -10.71 4.19 -0.82
C LYS A 144 -9.57 3.86 -1.78
N LEU A 145 -9.38 4.69 -2.80
CA LEU A 145 -8.24 4.58 -3.69
C LEU A 145 -6.93 4.77 -2.90
N THR A 146 -6.10 3.76 -2.91
CA THR A 146 -4.76 3.77 -2.33
C THR A 146 -3.71 3.93 -3.43
N LEU A 147 -2.46 4.19 -3.03
CA LEU A 147 -1.32 4.22 -3.95
C LEU A 147 -1.21 2.91 -4.77
N PHE A 148 -1.57 1.78 -4.16
CA PHE A 148 -1.51 0.47 -4.83
C PHE A 148 -2.52 0.34 -5.97
N HIS A 149 -3.72 0.90 -5.81
CA HIS A 149 -4.70 0.98 -6.91
C HIS A 149 -4.16 1.82 -8.06
N LEU A 150 -3.46 2.90 -7.77
CA LEU A 150 -2.88 3.79 -8.78
C LEU A 150 -1.79 3.09 -9.60
N VAL A 151 -0.89 2.36 -8.93
CA VAL A 151 0.12 1.52 -9.59
C VAL A 151 -0.53 0.42 -10.43
N SER A 152 -1.61 -0.18 -9.92
CA SER A 152 -2.35 -1.22 -10.63
C SER A 152 -3.06 -0.70 -11.88
N MET A 153 -3.52 0.56 -11.88
CA MET A 153 -4.08 1.20 -13.08
C MET A 153 -3.05 1.35 -14.19
N LEU A 154 -1.77 1.60 -13.85
CA LEU A 154 -0.71 1.58 -14.86
C LEU A 154 -0.55 0.20 -15.50
N LEU A 155 -0.72 -0.84 -14.71
CA LEU A 155 -0.69 -2.22 -15.21
C LEU A 155 -1.89 -2.50 -16.11
N VAL A 156 -3.10 -2.06 -15.75
CA VAL A 156 -4.31 -2.13 -16.60
C VAL A 156 -4.09 -1.41 -17.92
N ILE A 157 -3.49 -0.22 -17.91
CA ILE A 157 -3.16 0.53 -19.11
C ILE A 157 -2.19 -0.27 -19.99
N GLY A 158 -1.11 -0.80 -19.41
CA GLY A 158 -0.10 -1.56 -20.16
C GLY A 158 -0.66 -2.82 -20.82
N ILE A 159 -1.41 -3.61 -20.07
CA ILE A 159 -2.06 -4.83 -20.55
C ILE A 159 -3.15 -4.48 -21.57
N GLY A 160 -3.99 -3.50 -21.27
CA GLY A 160 -5.08 -3.05 -22.13
C GLY A 160 -4.60 -2.51 -23.47
N LEU A 161 -3.47 -1.78 -23.51
CA LEU A 161 -2.85 -1.34 -24.75
C LEU A 161 -2.41 -2.50 -25.63
N ASN A 162 -1.79 -3.53 -25.05
CA ASN A 162 -1.40 -4.71 -25.79
C ASN A 162 -2.61 -5.37 -26.44
N TYR A 163 -3.67 -5.62 -25.69
CA TYR A 163 -4.91 -6.20 -26.23
C TYR A 163 -5.53 -5.31 -27.30
N SER A 164 -5.60 -4.00 -27.07
CA SER A 164 -6.21 -3.07 -28.01
C SER A 164 -5.44 -2.95 -29.32
N ILE A 165 -4.10 -2.97 -29.29
CA ILE A 165 -3.26 -2.96 -30.49
C ILE A 165 -3.44 -4.27 -31.28
N PHE A 166 -3.39 -5.41 -30.59
CA PHE A 166 -3.59 -6.71 -31.25
C PHE A 166 -5.00 -6.84 -31.86
N PHE A 167 -6.02 -6.36 -31.18
CA PHE A 167 -7.40 -6.39 -31.67
C PHE A 167 -7.63 -5.50 -32.90
N ASN A 168 -6.89 -4.40 -33.02
CA ASN A 168 -6.99 -3.46 -34.14
C ASN A 168 -5.97 -3.71 -35.25
N ARG A 169 -5.28 -4.86 -35.23
CA ARG A 169 -4.34 -5.24 -36.29
C ARG A 169 -5.12 -5.71 -37.51
N ASP A 170 -4.81 -5.12 -38.68
CA ASP A 170 -5.35 -5.59 -39.95
C ASP A 170 -4.72 -6.95 -40.29
N GLU A 171 -5.54 -7.98 -40.41
CA GLU A 171 -5.10 -9.33 -40.75
C GLU A 171 -5.50 -9.66 -42.19
N THR A 172 -4.60 -10.38 -42.84
CA THR A 172 -4.72 -10.66 -44.31
C THR A 172 -5.63 -11.86 -44.57
N SER A 173 -5.93 -12.68 -43.56
CA SER A 173 -6.71 -13.92 -43.68
C SER A 173 -7.74 -14.06 -42.57
N ALA A 174 -8.93 -14.59 -42.90
CA ALA A 174 -9.97 -14.89 -41.92
C ALA A 174 -9.52 -15.94 -40.88
N ASP A 175 -8.64 -16.85 -41.25
CA ASP A 175 -8.11 -17.91 -40.38
C ASP A 175 -7.15 -17.31 -39.33
N ASP A 176 -6.35 -16.32 -39.73
CA ASP A 176 -5.47 -15.57 -38.83
C ASP A 176 -6.25 -14.72 -37.85
N THR A 177 -7.34 -14.09 -38.29
CA THR A 177 -8.25 -13.31 -37.43
C THR A 177 -8.86 -14.19 -36.33
N GLN A 178 -9.33 -15.40 -36.67
CA GLN A 178 -9.94 -16.31 -35.70
C GLN A 178 -8.90 -16.80 -34.67
N ARG A 179 -7.70 -17.14 -35.11
CA ARG A 179 -6.60 -17.56 -34.23
C ARG A 179 -6.18 -16.43 -33.28
N ASN A 180 -6.11 -15.21 -33.79
CA ASN A 180 -5.76 -14.03 -32.99
C ASN A 180 -6.83 -13.76 -31.91
N HIS A 181 -8.11 -13.82 -32.26
CA HIS A 181 -9.19 -13.65 -31.28
C HIS A 181 -9.18 -14.73 -30.21
N LEU A 182 -8.97 -16.00 -30.56
CA LEU A 182 -8.85 -17.09 -29.60
C LEU A 182 -7.65 -16.88 -28.66
N SER A 183 -6.52 -16.44 -29.21
CA SER A 183 -5.33 -16.11 -28.42
C SER A 183 -5.60 -14.98 -27.42
N LEU A 184 -6.26 -13.91 -27.86
CA LEU A 184 -6.62 -12.79 -26.99
C LEU A 184 -7.58 -13.20 -25.87
N ILE A 185 -8.61 -14.00 -26.19
CA ILE A 185 -9.55 -14.52 -25.18
C ILE A 185 -8.82 -15.41 -24.17
N THR A 186 -7.96 -16.30 -24.63
CA THR A 186 -7.19 -17.18 -23.75
C THR A 186 -6.25 -16.37 -22.85
N CYS A 187 -5.57 -15.38 -23.41
CA CYS A 187 -4.68 -14.48 -22.68
C CYS A 187 -5.45 -13.65 -21.66
N GLY A 188 -6.62 -13.11 -22.03
CA GLY A 188 -7.50 -12.38 -21.12
C GLY A 188 -8.01 -13.25 -19.98
N LEU A 189 -8.42 -14.50 -20.28
CA LEU A 189 -8.88 -15.43 -19.26
C LEU A 189 -7.77 -15.82 -18.28
N THR A 190 -6.56 -16.07 -18.76
CA THR A 190 -5.42 -16.35 -17.87
C THR A 190 -5.05 -15.16 -17.01
N THR A 191 -5.10 -13.94 -17.55
CA THR A 191 -4.89 -12.70 -16.79
C THR A 191 -5.96 -12.53 -15.72
N PHE A 192 -7.23 -12.70 -16.09
CA PHE A 192 -8.36 -12.64 -15.17
C PHE A 192 -8.23 -13.65 -14.02
N LEU A 193 -7.89 -14.91 -14.32
CA LEU A 193 -7.70 -15.94 -13.30
C LEU A 193 -6.51 -15.64 -12.40
N SER A 194 -5.38 -15.22 -12.98
CA SER A 194 -4.17 -14.91 -12.23
C SER A 194 -4.37 -13.74 -11.27
N PHE A 195 -4.91 -12.63 -11.74
CA PHE A 195 -5.15 -11.46 -10.88
C PHE A 195 -6.38 -11.64 -10.00
N GLY A 196 -7.40 -12.38 -10.46
CA GLY A 196 -8.56 -12.74 -9.66
C GLY A 196 -8.20 -13.55 -8.42
N THR A 197 -7.24 -14.46 -8.50
CA THR A 197 -6.74 -15.18 -7.31
C THR A 197 -6.01 -14.25 -6.33
N LEU A 198 -5.32 -13.21 -6.81
CA LEU A 198 -4.67 -12.22 -5.94
C LEU A 198 -5.70 -11.39 -5.13
N THR A 199 -6.92 -11.23 -5.65
CA THR A 199 -8.00 -10.56 -4.92
C THR A 199 -8.36 -11.27 -3.61
N LEU A 200 -8.10 -12.57 -3.51
CA LEU A 200 -8.34 -13.36 -2.30
C LEU A 200 -7.23 -13.24 -1.26
N SER A 201 -6.18 -12.48 -1.56
CA SER A 201 -5.04 -12.33 -0.66
C SER A 201 -5.40 -11.49 0.57
N SER A 202 -4.89 -11.90 1.73
CA SER A 202 -4.97 -11.12 2.98
C SER A 202 -4.00 -9.94 3.01
N LEU A 203 -3.04 -9.87 2.08
CA LEU A 203 -2.10 -8.77 1.97
C LEU A 203 -2.75 -7.60 1.21
N PRO A 204 -2.88 -6.39 1.83
CA PRO A 204 -3.59 -5.26 1.22
C PRO A 204 -3.05 -4.85 -0.16
N VAL A 205 -1.74 -4.99 -0.37
CA VAL A 205 -1.09 -4.69 -1.65
C VAL A 205 -1.55 -5.63 -2.75
N LEU A 206 -1.49 -6.95 -2.51
CA LEU A 206 -1.88 -7.96 -3.49
C LEU A 206 -3.38 -7.93 -3.76
N HIS A 207 -4.19 -7.70 -2.72
CA HIS A 207 -5.62 -7.52 -2.85
C HIS A 207 -5.96 -6.34 -3.78
N ALA A 208 -5.39 -5.16 -3.53
CA ALA A 208 -5.61 -3.97 -4.35
C ALA A 208 -5.18 -4.15 -5.81
N ILE A 209 -4.01 -4.80 -6.04
CA ILE A 209 -3.53 -5.11 -7.39
C ILE A 209 -4.47 -6.09 -8.09
N GLY A 210 -4.78 -7.20 -7.43
CA GLY A 210 -5.65 -8.23 -7.97
C GLY A 210 -7.01 -7.67 -8.36
N GLN A 211 -7.64 -6.95 -7.45
CA GLN A 211 -8.95 -6.33 -7.64
C GLN A 211 -8.96 -5.35 -8.81
N THR A 212 -8.03 -4.40 -8.84
CA THR A 212 -7.96 -3.36 -9.88
C THR A 212 -7.76 -3.96 -11.27
N VAL A 213 -6.84 -4.92 -11.40
CA VAL A 213 -6.54 -5.55 -12.70
C VAL A 213 -7.63 -6.52 -13.14
N THR A 214 -8.32 -7.18 -12.21
CA THR A 214 -9.42 -8.10 -12.54
C THR A 214 -10.65 -7.35 -13.05
N ILE A 215 -10.90 -6.13 -12.54
CA ILE A 215 -12.02 -5.28 -12.97
C ILE A 215 -11.72 -4.57 -14.28
N GLY A 216 -10.49 -4.09 -14.46
CA GLY A 216 -10.04 -3.33 -15.65
C GLY A 216 -9.70 -4.22 -16.82
#